data_35239b2a0abbb16e0f891f45d97015df
#
_entry.id   35239b2a0abbb16e0f891f45d97015df
#
_cell.length_a   1.000
_cell.length_b   1.000
_cell.length_c   1.000
_cell.angle_alpha   90.00
_cell.angle_beta   90.00
_cell.angle_gamma   90.00
#
_symmetry.space_group_name_H-M   'P 1'
#
loop_
_entity.id
_entity.type
_entity.pdbx_description
1 polymer ?
#
loop_
_entity_poly.entity_id
_entity_poly.type
_entity_poly.pdbx_seq_one_letter_code
_entity_poly.pdbx_strand_id
1 'polypeptide(L)'
;RQRQMCIRDSYHSSYFEKNKGVWTHGDWIYISSEKGILMQGRSDATLNRNGIRIGTSEIYTVLDQITEIKDSLIIDIAVQKSSKLVLFISTKKTLDNEIKTKIKNAVKSKCSPRHVPNLIFSVSEIPYTISGKKMEIPIKKIVNGQKIDQAISKGAMKNPECLKEYIDIRNQYLKSPDQ
;
A
#
# COMPACT_ATOMS: atom_id res chain seq x y z
N ARG A 1 33.92 6.16 9.43
CA ARG A 1 33.61 4.87 10.09
C ARG A 1 32.13 4.73 10.47
N GLN A 2 31.50 5.73 11.07
CA GLN A 2 30.06 5.68 11.45
C GLN A 2 29.13 5.47 10.25
N ARG A 3 29.36 6.13 9.11
CA ARG A 3 28.53 6.02 7.90
C ARG A 3 28.55 4.61 7.29
N GLN A 4 29.70 3.94 7.33
CA GLN A 4 29.84 2.55 6.86
C GLN A 4 29.12 1.56 7.78
N MET A 5 29.16 1.77 9.09
CA MET A 5 28.47 0.95 10.09
C MET A 5 26.94 1.02 9.89
N CYS A 6 26.37 2.23 9.75
CA CYS A 6 24.95 2.41 9.52
C CYS A 6 24.45 1.77 8.21
N ILE A 7 25.25 1.80 7.13
CA ILE A 7 24.90 1.16 5.86
C ILE A 7 24.89 -0.36 6.00
N ARG A 8 25.90 -0.93 6.68
CA ARG A 8 26.01 -2.37 6.91
C ARG A 8 24.87 -2.90 7.78
N ASP A 9 24.53 -2.17 8.85
CA ASP A 9 23.42 -2.52 9.75
C ASP A 9 22.08 -2.44 9.03
N SER A 10 21.86 -1.39 8.23
CA SER A 10 20.67 -1.23 7.40
C SER A 10 20.56 -2.32 6.33
N TYR A 11 21.66 -2.71 5.72
CA TYR A 11 21.68 -3.82 4.75
C TYR A 11 21.35 -5.14 5.43
N HIS A 12 21.98 -5.43 6.57
CA HIS A 12 21.73 -6.66 7.30
C HIS A 12 20.27 -6.75 7.79
N SER A 13 19.74 -5.68 8.37
CA SER A 13 18.34 -5.63 8.83
C SER A 13 17.33 -5.77 7.66
N SER A 14 17.65 -5.21 6.49
CA SER A 14 16.75 -5.27 5.34
C SER A 14 16.68 -6.67 4.71
N TYR A 15 17.77 -7.41 4.67
CA TYR A 15 17.85 -8.63 3.88
C TYR A 15 18.08 -9.94 4.66
N PHE A 16 18.57 -9.87 5.90
CA PHE A 16 18.97 -11.06 6.67
C PHE A 16 18.34 -11.18 8.04
N GLU A 17 17.64 -10.15 8.53
CA GLU A 17 17.04 -10.17 9.88
C GLU A 17 15.85 -11.15 9.94
N LYS A 18 15.03 -11.19 8.90
CA LYS A 18 13.84 -12.03 8.84
C LYS A 18 14.17 -13.52 8.80
N ASN A 19 15.18 -13.89 8.04
CA ASN A 19 15.66 -15.26 7.90
C ASN A 19 17.17 -15.27 8.08
N LYS A 20 17.63 -15.69 9.25
CA LYS A 20 19.07 -15.68 9.59
C LYS A 20 19.88 -16.50 8.58
N GLY A 21 20.90 -15.87 7.98
CA GLY A 21 21.80 -16.51 7.03
C GLY A 21 21.23 -16.71 5.61
N VAL A 22 19.98 -16.30 5.36
CA VAL A 22 19.34 -16.40 4.04
C VAL A 22 18.97 -15.00 3.56
N TRP A 23 19.44 -14.64 2.37
CA TRP A 23 19.08 -13.37 1.74
C TRP A 23 17.60 -13.34 1.36
N THR A 24 16.85 -12.39 1.92
CA THR A 24 15.41 -12.25 1.71
C THR A 24 15.15 -11.05 0.79
N HIS A 25 14.73 -11.31 -0.46
CA HIS A 25 14.42 -10.25 -1.42
C HIS A 25 13.21 -9.42 -1.01
N GLY A 26 12.26 -10.05 -0.33
CA GLY A 26 11.06 -9.39 0.15
C GLY A 26 9.90 -9.40 -0.85
N ASP A 27 9.93 -10.31 -1.81
CA ASP A 27 8.85 -10.52 -2.76
C ASP A 27 8.14 -11.85 -2.54
N TRP A 28 6.86 -11.90 -2.86
CA TRP A 28 6.09 -13.12 -2.99
C TRP A 28 6.15 -13.63 -4.42
N ILE A 29 6.50 -14.88 -4.59
CA ILE A 29 6.47 -15.58 -5.87
C ILE A 29 5.54 -16.78 -5.77
N TYR A 30 4.86 -17.08 -6.86
CA TYR A 30 4.16 -18.35 -7.07
C TYR A 30 4.89 -19.14 -8.16
N ILE A 31 5.18 -20.39 -7.87
CA ILE A 31 5.78 -21.31 -8.85
C ILE A 31 4.65 -22.21 -9.37
N SER A 32 4.35 -22.11 -10.66
CA SER A 32 3.33 -22.92 -11.31
C SER A 32 3.76 -24.40 -11.45
N SER A 33 2.81 -25.28 -11.73
CA SER A 33 3.08 -26.69 -12.05
C SER A 33 4.05 -26.88 -13.24
N GLU A 34 4.06 -25.91 -14.13
CA GLU A 34 4.94 -25.86 -15.32
C GLU A 34 6.28 -25.18 -15.05
N LYS A 35 6.62 -24.95 -13.76
CA LYS A 35 7.85 -24.27 -13.30
C LYS A 35 7.98 -22.80 -13.74
N GLY A 36 6.88 -22.17 -14.17
CA GLY A 36 6.82 -20.73 -14.40
C GLY A 36 6.78 -19.96 -13.08
N ILE A 37 7.44 -18.79 -13.03
CA ILE A 37 7.46 -17.92 -11.85
C ILE A 37 6.53 -16.73 -12.10
N LEU A 38 5.56 -16.55 -11.19
CA LEU A 38 4.69 -15.39 -11.15
C LEU A 38 5.02 -14.54 -9.93
N MET A 39 5.34 -13.27 -10.15
CA MET A 39 5.55 -12.30 -9.09
C MET A 39 4.20 -11.85 -8.52
N GLN A 40 3.97 -12.07 -7.24
CA GLN A 40 2.71 -11.70 -6.57
C GLN A 40 2.79 -10.38 -5.79
N GLY A 41 3.94 -9.71 -5.83
CA GLY A 41 4.18 -8.43 -5.19
C GLY A 41 5.11 -8.52 -3.98
N ARG A 42 5.23 -7.40 -3.27
CA ARG A 42 6.12 -7.26 -2.11
C ARG A 42 5.55 -7.95 -0.86
N SER A 43 6.39 -8.67 -0.14
CA SER A 43 6.00 -9.31 1.12
C SER A 43 5.78 -8.32 2.27
N ASP A 44 6.42 -7.14 2.19
CA ASP A 44 6.30 -6.03 3.13
C ASP A 44 5.10 -5.11 2.81
N ALA A 45 4.64 -5.06 1.55
CA ALA A 45 3.44 -4.34 1.12
C ALA A 45 2.16 -5.22 1.12
N THR A 46 2.27 -6.47 1.59
CA THR A 46 1.12 -7.36 1.72
C THR A 46 0.11 -6.79 2.70
N LEU A 47 -1.14 -6.68 2.25
CA LEU A 47 -2.25 -6.26 3.10
C LEU A 47 -2.60 -7.36 4.09
N ASN A 48 -2.91 -6.97 5.32
CA ASN A 48 -3.40 -7.89 6.32
C ASN A 48 -4.88 -7.60 6.61
N ARG A 49 -5.75 -8.56 6.31
CA ARG A 49 -7.17 -8.47 6.68
C ARG A 49 -7.52 -9.58 7.64
N ASN A 50 -7.55 -9.22 8.93
CA ASN A 50 -7.88 -10.16 10.01
C ASN A 50 -7.03 -11.45 9.98
N GLY A 51 -5.72 -11.30 9.81
CA GLY A 51 -4.77 -12.41 9.75
C GLY A 51 -4.56 -13.03 8.36
N ILE A 52 -5.39 -12.66 7.38
CA ILE A 52 -5.22 -13.14 6.00
C ILE A 52 -4.39 -12.13 5.21
N ARG A 53 -3.35 -12.63 4.57
CA ARG A 53 -2.49 -11.85 3.70
C ARG A 53 -3.08 -11.77 2.30
N ILE A 54 -3.14 -10.56 1.74
CA ILE A 54 -3.71 -10.24 0.43
C ILE A 54 -2.64 -9.49 -0.37
N GLY A 55 -2.36 -9.94 -1.58
CA GLY A 55 -1.47 -9.25 -2.51
C GLY A 55 -2.11 -7.98 -3.05
N THR A 56 -1.37 -6.88 -3.10
CA THR A 56 -1.86 -5.61 -3.67
C THR A 56 -2.01 -5.70 -5.18
N SER A 57 -1.15 -6.49 -5.84
CA SER A 57 -1.13 -6.64 -7.31
C SER A 57 -2.44 -7.15 -7.90
N GLU A 58 -3.12 -8.09 -7.23
CA GLU A 58 -4.41 -8.62 -7.68
C GLU A 58 -5.47 -7.52 -7.74
N ILE A 59 -5.49 -6.66 -6.72
CA ILE A 59 -6.43 -5.54 -6.64
C ILE A 59 -6.10 -4.51 -7.72
N TYR A 60 -4.82 -4.15 -7.90
CA TYR A 60 -4.42 -3.19 -8.93
C TYR A 60 -4.77 -3.66 -10.33
N THR A 61 -4.55 -4.93 -10.66
CA THR A 61 -4.94 -5.50 -11.95
C THR A 61 -6.43 -5.33 -12.26
N VAL A 62 -7.28 -5.40 -11.24
CA VAL A 62 -8.72 -5.16 -11.40
C VAL A 62 -9.04 -3.68 -11.55
N LEU A 63 -8.38 -2.82 -10.75
CA LEU A 63 -8.61 -1.36 -10.78
C LEU A 63 -8.14 -0.72 -12.08
N ASP A 64 -7.03 -1.19 -12.65
CA ASP A 64 -6.47 -0.70 -13.92
C ASP A 64 -7.42 -0.92 -15.11
N GLN A 65 -8.40 -1.82 -14.98
CA GLN A 65 -9.43 -2.05 -16.00
C GLN A 65 -10.62 -1.07 -15.90
N ILE A 66 -10.67 -0.24 -14.85
CA ILE A 66 -11.73 0.74 -14.63
C ILE A 66 -11.29 2.08 -15.23
N THR A 67 -11.91 2.48 -16.34
CA THR A 67 -11.49 3.65 -17.15
C THR A 67 -11.56 4.98 -16.42
N GLU A 68 -12.39 5.09 -15.40
CA GLU A 68 -12.55 6.28 -14.56
C GLU A 68 -11.37 6.48 -13.59
N ILE A 69 -10.63 5.42 -13.28
CA ILE A 69 -9.47 5.45 -12.39
C ILE A 69 -8.24 5.79 -13.21
N LYS A 70 -7.49 6.79 -12.77
CA LYS A 70 -6.17 7.13 -13.33
C LYS A 70 -5.08 6.29 -12.67
N ASP A 71 -5.17 6.19 -11.34
CA ASP A 71 -4.19 5.52 -10.51
C ASP A 71 -4.78 5.17 -9.15
N SER A 72 -4.16 4.23 -8.45
CA SER A 72 -4.68 3.72 -7.17
C SER A 72 -3.55 3.32 -6.21
N LEU A 73 -3.83 3.41 -4.91
CA LEU A 73 -2.97 2.93 -3.84
C LEU A 73 -3.83 2.31 -2.74
N ILE A 74 -3.55 1.07 -2.36
CA ILE A 74 -4.28 0.38 -1.31
C ILE A 74 -3.36 0.06 -0.14
N ILE A 75 -3.86 0.28 1.07
CA ILE A 75 -3.18 -0.04 2.32
C ILE A 75 -4.15 -0.73 3.28
N ASP A 76 -3.61 -1.42 4.26
CA ASP A 76 -4.36 -1.86 5.43
C ASP A 76 -4.03 -0.96 6.63
N ILE A 77 -5.05 -0.66 7.42
CA ILE A 77 -4.90 0.05 8.69
C ILE A 77 -5.44 -0.82 9.82
N ALA A 78 -4.75 -0.79 10.97
CA ALA A 78 -5.25 -1.43 12.18
C ALA A 78 -6.31 -0.51 12.83
N VAL A 79 -7.48 -1.07 13.13
CA VAL A 79 -8.55 -0.36 13.84
C VAL A 79 -9.01 -1.25 14.99
N GLN A 80 -8.62 -0.92 16.23
CA GLN A 80 -8.89 -1.74 17.42
C GLN A 80 -8.44 -3.21 17.22
N LYS A 81 -9.37 -4.16 17.24
CA LYS A 81 -9.09 -5.61 17.07
C LYS A 81 -9.21 -6.11 15.63
N SER A 82 -9.40 -5.21 14.66
CA SER A 82 -9.61 -5.57 13.24
C SER A 82 -8.68 -4.78 12.32
N SER A 83 -8.61 -5.18 11.07
CA SER A 83 -7.93 -4.41 10.03
C SER A 83 -8.91 -3.99 8.94
N LYS A 84 -8.75 -2.76 8.45
CA LYS A 84 -9.56 -2.22 7.35
C LYS A 84 -8.68 -1.97 6.14
N LEU A 85 -9.17 -2.30 4.95
CA LEU A 85 -8.55 -1.94 3.70
C LEU A 85 -9.01 -0.54 3.29
N VAL A 86 -8.06 0.33 3.03
CA VAL A 86 -8.28 1.70 2.59
C VAL A 86 -7.69 1.87 1.20
N LEU A 87 -8.53 2.23 0.26
CA LEU A 87 -8.17 2.49 -1.13
C LEU A 87 -8.18 3.99 -1.39
N PHE A 88 -7.06 4.50 -1.84
CA PHE A 88 -6.92 5.85 -2.40
C PHE A 88 -6.90 5.74 -3.91
N ILE A 89 -7.67 6.59 -4.59
CA ILE A 89 -7.75 6.61 -6.04
C ILE A 89 -7.61 8.04 -6.57
N SER A 90 -6.84 8.19 -7.63
CA SER A 90 -6.87 9.38 -8.47
C SER A 90 -7.83 9.11 -9.62
N THR A 91 -8.85 9.95 -9.77
CA THR A 91 -9.92 9.77 -10.75
C THR A 91 -9.96 10.89 -11.78
N LYS A 92 -10.50 10.60 -12.95
CA LYS A 92 -10.78 11.60 -14.01
C LYS A 92 -12.05 12.41 -13.71
N LYS A 93 -12.94 11.88 -12.87
CA LYS A 93 -14.23 12.47 -12.49
C LYS A 93 -14.35 12.49 -10.97
N THR A 94 -15.31 13.24 -10.46
CA THR A 94 -15.64 13.23 -9.02
C THR A 94 -16.00 11.82 -8.55
N LEU A 95 -15.45 11.39 -7.42
CA LEU A 95 -15.74 10.10 -6.81
C LEU A 95 -17.15 10.07 -6.21
N ASP A 96 -18.09 9.53 -6.93
CA ASP A 96 -19.48 9.32 -6.50
C ASP A 96 -19.73 7.90 -5.97
N ASN A 97 -20.96 7.63 -5.55
CA ASN A 97 -21.36 6.32 -5.03
C ASN A 97 -21.42 5.25 -6.13
N GLU A 98 -21.64 5.64 -7.38
CA GLU A 98 -21.69 4.73 -8.52
C GLU A 98 -20.30 4.15 -8.78
N ILE A 99 -19.26 5.00 -8.85
CA ILE A 99 -17.87 4.59 -9.03
C ILE A 99 -17.42 3.71 -7.84
N LYS A 100 -17.76 4.09 -6.60
CA LYS A 100 -17.45 3.27 -5.41
C LYS A 100 -18.08 1.88 -5.49
N THR A 101 -19.32 1.79 -5.92
CA THR A 101 -20.04 0.53 -6.08
C THR A 101 -19.45 -0.32 -7.21
N LYS A 102 -19.12 0.30 -8.34
CA LYS A 102 -18.44 -0.34 -9.47
C LYS A 102 -17.11 -0.97 -9.04
N ILE A 103 -16.28 -0.22 -8.30
CA ILE A 103 -15.01 -0.70 -7.75
C ILE A 103 -15.23 -1.91 -6.84
N LYS A 104 -16.13 -1.79 -5.86
CA LYS A 104 -16.40 -2.88 -4.90
C LYS A 104 -16.89 -4.15 -5.59
N ASN A 105 -17.79 -4.02 -6.55
CA ASN A 105 -18.32 -5.14 -7.32
C ASN A 105 -17.24 -5.78 -8.20
N ALA A 106 -16.43 -5.00 -8.88
CA ALA A 106 -15.34 -5.50 -9.72
C ALA A 106 -14.32 -6.28 -8.88
N VAL A 107 -13.87 -5.73 -7.75
CA VAL A 107 -12.93 -6.41 -6.85
C VAL A 107 -13.55 -7.65 -6.22
N LYS A 108 -14.82 -7.60 -5.82
CA LYS A 108 -15.54 -8.76 -5.25
C LYS A 108 -15.63 -9.91 -6.25
N SER A 109 -15.95 -9.62 -7.50
CA SER A 109 -16.18 -10.63 -8.54
C SER A 109 -14.89 -11.24 -9.09
N LYS A 110 -13.84 -10.41 -9.28
CA LYS A 110 -12.59 -10.85 -9.90
C LYS A 110 -11.53 -11.36 -8.91
N CYS A 111 -11.58 -10.91 -7.66
CA CYS A 111 -10.71 -11.41 -6.59
C CYS A 111 -11.51 -12.21 -5.56
N SER A 112 -12.01 -11.54 -4.52
CA SER A 112 -12.91 -12.16 -3.52
C SER A 112 -13.53 -11.08 -2.61
N PRO A 113 -14.56 -11.42 -1.79
CA PRO A 113 -15.11 -10.48 -0.81
C PRO A 113 -14.08 -9.93 0.18
N ARG A 114 -12.98 -10.64 0.41
CA ARG A 114 -11.91 -10.22 1.33
C ARG A 114 -11.02 -9.13 0.76
N HIS A 115 -10.96 -8.98 -0.56
CA HIS A 115 -10.20 -7.94 -1.25
C HIS A 115 -10.94 -6.60 -1.32
N VAL A 116 -12.26 -6.61 -1.07
CA VAL A 116 -13.09 -5.41 -1.19
C VAL A 116 -12.66 -4.35 -0.18
N PRO A 117 -12.28 -3.13 -0.61
CA PRO A 117 -11.89 -2.06 0.30
C PRO A 117 -13.05 -1.61 1.19
N ASN A 118 -12.75 -1.39 2.46
CA ASN A 118 -13.70 -0.86 3.44
C ASN A 118 -13.99 0.62 3.18
N LEU A 119 -12.92 1.38 2.89
CA LEU A 119 -12.98 2.82 2.65
C LEU A 119 -12.34 3.13 1.30
N ILE A 120 -12.92 4.10 0.59
CA ILE A 120 -12.42 4.58 -0.71
C ILE A 120 -12.40 6.09 -0.68
N PHE A 121 -11.22 6.68 -0.87
CA PHE A 121 -10.99 8.11 -0.90
C PHE A 121 -10.45 8.56 -2.26
N SER A 122 -10.87 9.74 -2.70
CA SER A 122 -10.27 10.41 -3.85
C SER A 122 -9.10 11.26 -3.39
N VAL A 123 -8.00 11.21 -4.15
CA VAL A 123 -6.81 12.04 -3.98
C VAL A 123 -6.39 12.61 -5.31
N SER A 124 -5.68 13.73 -5.29
CA SER A 124 -5.16 14.37 -6.51
C SER A 124 -4.14 13.47 -7.20
N GLU A 125 -3.21 12.91 -6.43
CA GLU A 125 -2.13 12.09 -6.94
C GLU A 125 -1.77 10.94 -5.99
N ILE A 126 -1.30 9.84 -6.58
CA ILE A 126 -0.70 8.73 -5.85
C ILE A 126 0.79 9.02 -5.64
N PRO A 127 1.34 8.81 -4.43
CA PRO A 127 2.74 9.06 -4.12
C PRO A 127 3.66 8.00 -4.73
N TYR A 128 4.71 8.49 -5.39
CA TYR A 128 5.74 7.67 -6.02
C TYR A 128 7.13 8.03 -5.52
N THR A 129 8.01 7.04 -5.48
CA THR A 129 9.45 7.28 -5.36
C THR A 129 9.98 7.90 -6.65
N ILE A 130 11.17 8.54 -6.59
CA ILE A 130 11.87 9.04 -7.79
C ILE A 130 12.05 7.92 -8.83
N SER A 131 12.24 6.67 -8.39
CA SER A 131 12.38 5.49 -9.26
C SER A 131 11.04 4.94 -9.79
N GLY A 132 9.90 5.62 -9.54
CA GLY A 132 8.59 5.24 -10.07
C GLY A 132 7.89 4.11 -9.33
N LYS A 133 8.24 3.82 -8.08
CA LYS A 133 7.55 2.81 -7.26
C LYS A 133 6.48 3.45 -6.38
N LYS A 134 5.29 2.84 -6.29
CA LYS A 134 4.22 3.27 -5.38
C LYS A 134 4.68 3.21 -3.93
N MET A 135 4.32 4.21 -3.14
CA MET A 135 4.78 4.35 -1.76
C MET A 135 3.77 3.82 -0.73
N GLU A 136 3.35 2.56 -0.87
CA GLU A 136 2.36 1.90 0.00
C GLU A 136 2.77 1.91 1.47
N ILE A 137 3.99 1.44 1.76
CA ILE A 137 4.52 1.33 3.14
C ILE A 137 4.65 2.70 3.81
N PRO A 138 5.26 3.72 3.18
CA PRO A 138 5.33 5.05 3.76
C PRO A 138 3.95 5.65 4.03
N ILE A 139 3.00 5.52 3.10
CA ILE A 139 1.63 6.02 3.29
C ILE A 139 0.92 5.28 4.43
N LYS A 140 1.05 3.96 4.50
CA LYS A 140 0.52 3.18 5.63
C LYS A 140 1.06 3.69 6.97
N LYS A 141 2.36 4.00 7.07
CA LYS A 141 2.98 4.55 8.28
C LYS A 141 2.42 5.93 8.64
N ILE A 142 2.28 6.83 7.66
CA ILE A 142 1.73 8.17 7.87
C ILE A 142 0.27 8.11 8.30
N VAL A 143 -0.53 7.28 7.65
CA VAL A 143 -1.94 7.09 7.97
C VAL A 143 -2.11 6.49 9.38
N ASN A 144 -1.22 5.62 9.81
CA ASN A 144 -1.17 5.10 11.18
C ASN A 144 -0.56 6.07 12.20
N GLY A 145 -0.28 7.34 11.82
CA GLY A 145 0.12 8.40 12.76
C GLY A 145 1.63 8.66 12.87
N GLN A 146 2.46 7.95 12.12
CA GLN A 146 3.91 8.21 12.10
C GLN A 146 4.21 9.56 11.43
N LYS A 147 5.20 10.29 11.95
CA LYS A 147 5.66 11.57 11.39
C LYS A 147 6.27 11.35 9.99
N ILE A 148 6.06 12.31 9.08
CA ILE A 148 6.55 12.23 7.69
C ILE A 148 8.05 11.97 7.64
N ASP A 149 8.85 12.71 8.42
CA ASP A 149 10.32 12.61 8.42
C ASP A 149 10.83 11.22 8.86
N GLN A 150 10.01 10.47 9.60
CA GLN A 150 10.29 9.11 10.02
C GLN A 150 9.81 8.04 9.04
N ALA A 151 8.74 8.36 8.31
CA ALA A 151 8.14 7.43 7.35
C ALA A 151 8.81 7.50 5.98
N ILE A 152 9.36 8.66 5.61
CA ILE A 152 9.90 8.95 4.28
C ILE A 152 11.25 9.67 4.41
N SER A 153 12.25 9.17 3.67
CA SER A 153 13.54 9.85 3.55
C SER A 153 13.39 11.12 2.71
N LYS A 154 14.00 12.23 3.16
CA LYS A 154 14.04 13.48 2.40
C LYS A 154 14.59 13.24 0.99
N GLY A 155 13.88 13.73 -0.03
CA GLY A 155 14.28 13.60 -1.42
C GLY A 155 13.98 12.23 -2.07
N ALA A 156 13.31 11.31 -1.38
CA ALA A 156 12.93 10.00 -1.96
C ALA A 156 11.66 10.04 -2.81
N MET A 157 10.86 11.11 -2.71
CA MET A 157 9.58 11.25 -3.40
C MET A 157 9.68 12.09 -4.66
N LYS A 158 8.90 11.69 -5.66
CA LYS A 158 8.70 12.44 -6.90
C LYS A 158 7.70 13.60 -6.70
N ASN A 159 6.66 13.40 -5.88
CA ASN A 159 5.53 14.33 -5.70
C ASN A 159 5.17 14.49 -4.21
N PRO A 160 6.03 15.14 -3.40
CA PRO A 160 5.84 15.26 -1.95
C PRO A 160 4.61 16.09 -1.54
N GLU A 161 4.12 16.97 -2.39
CA GLU A 161 2.98 17.84 -2.12
C GLU A 161 1.68 17.06 -1.89
N CYS A 162 1.53 15.91 -2.51
CA CYS A 162 0.34 15.06 -2.36
C CYS A 162 0.14 14.53 -0.93
N LEU A 163 1.19 14.48 -0.10
CA LEU A 163 1.12 13.93 1.26
C LEU A 163 0.13 14.66 2.16
N LYS A 164 -0.10 15.95 1.92
CA LYS A 164 -1.04 16.76 2.71
C LYS A 164 -2.44 16.16 2.67
N GLU A 165 -2.92 15.75 1.50
CA GLU A 165 -4.25 15.14 1.37
C GLU A 165 -4.40 13.86 2.20
N TYR A 166 -3.36 13.01 2.24
CA TYR A 166 -3.38 11.78 3.05
C TYR A 166 -3.43 12.07 4.55
N ILE A 167 -2.75 13.13 4.99
CA ILE A 167 -2.79 13.59 6.38
C ILE A 167 -4.18 14.15 6.71
N ASP A 168 -4.77 14.93 5.83
CA ASP A 168 -6.09 15.51 6.02
C ASP A 168 -7.15 14.41 6.09
N ILE A 169 -7.12 13.43 5.18
CA ILE A 169 -7.99 12.25 5.20
C ILE A 169 -7.81 11.46 6.51
N ARG A 170 -6.56 11.23 6.94
CA ARG A 170 -6.30 10.58 8.23
C ARG A 170 -6.96 11.33 9.38
N ASN A 171 -6.75 12.65 9.44
CA ASN A 171 -7.26 13.48 10.54
C ASN A 171 -8.77 13.53 10.58
N GLN A 172 -9.42 13.51 9.42
CA GLN A 172 -10.89 13.65 9.30
C GLN A 172 -11.62 12.31 9.44
N TYR A 173 -11.07 11.21 8.92
CA TYR A 173 -11.83 9.97 8.75
C TYR A 173 -11.21 8.74 9.41
N LEU A 174 -9.91 8.76 9.73
CA LEU A 174 -9.17 7.58 10.14
C LEU A 174 -8.61 7.66 11.58
N LYS A 175 -8.67 8.81 12.23
CA LYS A 175 -8.40 8.90 13.67
C LYS A 175 -9.54 8.22 14.42
N SER A 176 -9.21 7.26 15.28
CA SER A 176 -10.14 6.77 16.28
C SER A 176 -10.54 7.93 17.22
N PRO A 177 -11.81 8.03 17.65
CA PRO A 177 -12.25 9.06 18.58
C PRO A 177 -11.56 8.98 19.97
N ASP A 178 -10.71 7.97 20.21
CA ASP A 178 -10.06 7.72 21.51
C ASP A 178 -8.52 7.83 21.43
N GLN A 179 -7.99 8.93 20.85
CA GLN A 179 -6.60 9.36 21.07
C GLN A 179 -6.53 10.86 21.28
#